data_2538f1ea379088dd4a8f52e16c9ff113
#
_entry.id   2538f1ea379088dd4a8f52e16c9ff113
#
_cell.length_a   1.000
_cell.length_b   1.000
_cell.length_c   1.000
_cell.angle_alpha   90.00
_cell.angle_beta   90.00
_cell.angle_gamma   90.00
#
_symmetry.space_group_name_H-M   'P 1'
#
loop_
_entity.id
_entity.type
_entity.pdbx_description
1 polymer ?
#
loop_
_entity_poly.entity_id
_entity_poly.type
_entity_poly.pdbx_seq_one_letter_code
_entity_poly.pdbx_strand_id
1 'polypeptide(L)'
;MKLLNLSAQQLLKKLKNKQLTSVELCKAYINQKQKYDKNIQAWEYFNEKKLLRDAKKSDNQRKKLKSLGVLHGLPIALKDIISTSEMPTKYGARIKLKKKSNLDAKIVELLKKAGAIIMGKTVTCELAFLSPSKTKNPHDYSRTPGGSSS
;
A
#
# COMPACT_ATOMS: atom_id res chain seq x y z
N MET A 1 1.02 20.40 -11.16
CA MET A 1 0.33 19.73 -10.04
C MET A 1 1.20 18.58 -9.54
N LYS A 2 1.49 18.48 -8.24
CA LYS A 2 2.35 17.39 -7.72
C LYS A 2 1.64 16.05 -7.92
N LEU A 3 2.36 15.04 -8.40
CA LEU A 3 1.84 13.70 -8.70
C LEU A 3 1.00 13.09 -7.56
N LEU A 4 1.47 13.26 -6.32
CA LEU A 4 0.81 12.73 -5.12
C LEU A 4 -0.49 13.45 -4.70
N ASN A 5 -0.84 14.55 -5.36
CA ASN A 5 -2.10 15.26 -5.14
C ASN A 5 -3.22 14.83 -6.11
N LEU A 6 -2.90 13.90 -7.01
CA LEU A 6 -3.87 13.37 -7.97
C LEU A 6 -4.77 12.32 -7.31
N SER A 7 -6.05 12.31 -7.69
CA SER A 7 -6.97 11.24 -7.29
C SER A 7 -6.58 9.90 -7.96
N ALA A 8 -7.06 8.79 -7.40
CA ALA A 8 -6.86 7.46 -7.98
C ALA A 8 -7.34 7.40 -9.44
N GLN A 9 -8.49 8.03 -9.76
CA GLN A 9 -9.01 8.10 -11.13
C GLN A 9 -8.07 8.84 -12.07
N GLN A 10 -7.52 9.98 -11.63
CA GLN A 10 -6.56 10.75 -12.43
C GLN A 10 -5.26 9.97 -12.65
N LEU A 11 -4.78 9.27 -11.63
CA LEU A 11 -3.61 8.40 -11.75
C LEU A 11 -3.85 7.25 -12.73
N LEU A 12 -4.99 6.56 -12.63
CA LEU A 12 -5.37 5.49 -13.55
C LEU A 12 -5.49 5.98 -15.00
N LYS A 13 -6.07 7.17 -15.22
CA LYS A 13 -6.14 7.79 -16.55
C LYS A 13 -4.74 8.05 -17.13
N LYS A 14 -3.81 8.59 -16.30
CA LYS A 14 -2.41 8.81 -16.73
C LYS A 14 -1.68 7.50 -17.02
N LEU A 15 -1.85 6.48 -16.16
CA LEU A 15 -1.27 5.15 -16.37
C LEU A 15 -1.80 4.51 -17.67
N LYS A 16 -3.11 4.57 -17.91
CA LYS A 16 -3.75 4.05 -19.13
C LYS A 16 -3.23 4.75 -20.39
N ASN A 17 -3.09 6.06 -20.34
CA ASN A 17 -2.61 6.89 -21.46
C ASN A 17 -1.07 6.88 -21.61
N LYS A 18 -0.34 6.06 -20.84
CA LYS A 18 1.12 5.98 -20.86
C LYS A 18 1.84 7.31 -20.53
N GLN A 19 1.13 8.25 -19.89
CA GLN A 19 1.67 9.53 -19.40
C GLN A 19 2.36 9.40 -18.05
N LEU A 20 2.26 8.22 -17.42
CA LEU A 20 2.85 7.86 -16.16
C LEU A 20 3.12 6.36 -16.17
N THR A 21 4.24 5.94 -15.62
CA THR A 21 4.55 4.53 -15.37
C THR A 21 4.23 4.16 -13.94
N SER A 22 3.94 2.88 -13.70
CA SER A 22 3.76 2.35 -12.35
C SER A 22 5.04 2.48 -11.52
N VAL A 23 6.21 2.38 -12.17
CA VAL A 23 7.53 2.57 -11.52
C VAL A 23 7.70 4.00 -11.04
N GLU A 24 7.39 5.02 -11.85
CA GLU A 24 7.47 6.44 -11.44
C GLU A 24 6.52 6.73 -10.28
N LEU A 25 5.29 6.22 -10.35
CA LEU A 25 4.30 6.39 -9.29
C LEU A 25 4.76 5.75 -7.98
N CYS A 26 5.25 4.51 -8.02
CA CYS A 26 5.76 3.81 -6.84
C CYS A 26 7.01 4.51 -6.25
N LYS A 27 7.92 5.03 -7.08
CA LYS A 27 9.05 5.83 -6.62
C LYS A 27 8.61 7.10 -5.90
N ALA A 28 7.58 7.80 -6.40
CA ALA A 28 7.04 8.97 -5.73
C ALA A 28 6.50 8.66 -4.33
N TYR A 29 5.79 7.52 -4.16
CA TYR A 29 5.32 7.07 -2.85
C TYR A 29 6.46 6.60 -1.94
N ILE A 30 7.49 5.92 -2.48
CA ILE A 30 8.68 5.54 -1.72
C ILE A 30 9.38 6.79 -1.17
N ASN A 31 9.60 7.81 -1.99
CA ASN A 31 10.21 9.06 -1.57
C ASN A 31 9.37 9.77 -0.48
N GLN A 32 8.04 9.77 -0.62
CA GLN A 32 7.14 10.31 0.39
C GLN A 32 7.27 9.55 1.73
N LYS A 33 7.27 8.22 1.66
CA LYS A 33 7.49 7.37 2.84
C LYS A 33 8.84 7.64 3.49
N GLN A 34 9.93 7.68 2.72
CA GLN A 34 11.28 7.95 3.25
C GLN A 34 11.36 9.30 3.95
N LYS A 35 10.67 10.31 3.40
CA LYS A 35 10.68 11.68 3.94
C LYS A 35 9.92 11.80 5.27
N TYR A 36 8.79 11.13 5.42
CA TYR A 36 7.86 11.41 6.51
C TYR A 36 7.64 10.24 7.49
N ASP A 37 7.82 8.99 7.05
CA ASP A 37 7.38 7.84 7.85
C ASP A 37 8.25 7.57 9.09
N LYS A 38 9.47 8.10 9.15
CA LYS A 38 10.28 8.07 10.38
C LYS A 38 9.53 8.72 11.56
N ASN A 39 8.82 9.81 11.29
CA ASN A 39 8.08 10.54 12.31
C ASN A 39 6.63 10.05 12.44
N ILE A 40 5.96 9.73 11.31
CA ILE A 40 4.54 9.34 11.26
C ILE A 40 4.34 7.88 11.67
N GLN A 41 5.23 6.97 11.26
CA GLN A 41 5.17 5.54 11.52
C GLN A 41 3.87 4.88 10.99
N ALA A 42 3.46 5.23 9.77
CA ALA A 42 2.23 4.71 9.15
C ALA A 42 2.37 3.28 8.59
N TRP A 43 3.60 2.80 8.37
CA TRP A 43 3.84 1.50 7.77
C TRP A 43 4.23 0.44 8.80
N GLU A 44 3.50 -0.67 8.80
CA GLU A 44 3.83 -1.87 9.58
C GLU A 44 4.75 -2.81 8.80
N TYR A 45 4.52 -2.91 7.49
CA TYR A 45 5.40 -3.64 6.58
C TYR A 45 5.50 -2.91 5.24
N PHE A 46 6.73 -2.73 4.78
CA PHE A 46 7.01 -2.09 3.50
C PHE A 46 8.29 -2.67 2.90
N ASN A 47 8.25 -3.11 1.64
CA ASN A 47 9.41 -3.65 0.93
C ASN A 47 9.58 -2.94 -0.42
N GLU A 48 10.51 -1.98 -0.47
CA GLU A 48 10.77 -1.15 -1.65
C GLU A 48 11.20 -1.97 -2.87
N LYS A 49 12.07 -2.97 -2.67
CA LYS A 49 12.57 -3.83 -3.76
C LYS A 49 11.43 -4.62 -4.39
N LYS A 50 10.55 -5.21 -3.56
CA LYS A 50 9.36 -5.92 -4.03
C LYS A 50 8.43 -4.98 -4.78
N LEU A 51 8.12 -3.82 -4.21
CA LEU A 51 7.22 -2.83 -4.80
C LEU A 51 7.69 -2.41 -6.20
N LEU A 52 8.97 -2.07 -6.36
CA LEU A 52 9.53 -1.67 -7.65
C LEU A 52 9.57 -2.82 -8.67
N ARG A 53 9.83 -4.05 -8.23
CA ARG A 53 9.75 -5.23 -9.08
C ARG A 53 8.33 -5.43 -9.61
N ASP A 54 7.32 -5.33 -8.75
CA ASP A 54 5.92 -5.52 -9.11
C ASP A 54 5.42 -4.38 -10.01
N ALA A 55 5.87 -3.14 -9.77
CA ALA A 55 5.63 -2.00 -10.65
C ALA A 55 6.22 -2.20 -12.05
N LYS A 56 7.47 -2.66 -12.16
CA LYS A 56 8.12 -2.98 -13.44
C LYS A 56 7.39 -4.09 -14.19
N LYS A 57 6.93 -5.13 -13.47
CA LYS A 57 6.10 -6.20 -14.04
C LYS A 57 4.80 -5.63 -14.63
N SER A 58 4.12 -4.75 -13.91
CA SER A 58 2.90 -4.08 -14.36
C SER A 58 3.14 -3.24 -15.62
N ASP A 59 4.22 -2.44 -15.68
CA ASP A 59 4.55 -1.64 -16.85
C ASP A 59 4.88 -2.51 -18.08
N ASN A 60 5.54 -3.63 -17.88
CA ASN A 60 5.82 -4.61 -18.95
C ASN A 60 4.54 -5.27 -19.47
N GLN A 61 3.60 -5.60 -18.58
CA GLN A 61 2.29 -6.13 -18.96
C GLN A 61 1.49 -5.11 -19.78
N ARG A 62 1.53 -3.82 -19.41
CA ARG A 62 0.87 -2.74 -20.17
C ARG A 62 1.37 -2.60 -21.60
N LYS A 63 2.62 -2.95 -21.86
CA LYS A 63 3.19 -2.95 -23.24
C LYS A 63 2.71 -4.14 -24.06
N LYS A 64 2.41 -5.28 -23.44
CA LYS A 64 2.18 -6.56 -24.11
C LYS A 64 0.71 -6.95 -24.21
N LEU A 65 -0.11 -6.61 -23.22
CA LEU A 65 -1.48 -7.10 -23.10
C LEU A 65 -2.48 -6.12 -23.72
N LYS A 66 -3.45 -6.66 -24.48
CA LYS A 66 -4.56 -5.89 -25.04
C LYS A 66 -5.62 -5.51 -24.00
N SER A 67 -5.81 -6.35 -22.98
CA SER A 67 -6.77 -6.12 -21.91
C SER A 67 -6.05 -6.12 -20.56
N LEU A 68 -6.36 -5.13 -19.73
CA LEU A 68 -5.78 -4.89 -18.42
C LEU A 68 -6.91 -4.69 -17.40
N GLY A 69 -6.66 -5.09 -16.16
CA GLY A 69 -7.61 -4.86 -15.07
C GLY A 69 -7.83 -3.36 -14.81
N VAL A 70 -8.98 -3.03 -14.24
CA VAL A 70 -9.41 -1.63 -14.02
C VAL A 70 -8.51 -0.84 -13.08
N LEU A 71 -7.75 -1.51 -12.21
CA LEU A 71 -6.78 -0.90 -11.28
C LEU A 71 -5.33 -1.11 -11.73
N HIS A 72 -5.10 -1.50 -12.98
CA HIS A 72 -3.78 -1.93 -13.45
C HIS A 72 -2.69 -0.88 -13.20
N GLY A 73 -1.71 -1.28 -12.40
CA GLY A 73 -0.53 -0.47 -12.08
C GLY A 73 -0.74 0.57 -11.00
N LEU A 74 -1.93 0.65 -10.40
CA LEU A 74 -2.19 1.52 -9.26
C LEU A 74 -1.67 0.89 -7.97
N PRO A 75 -0.76 1.54 -7.22
CA PRO A 75 -0.32 1.06 -5.92
C PRO A 75 -1.38 1.29 -4.84
N ILE A 76 -1.65 0.27 -4.04
CA ILE A 76 -2.64 0.26 -2.96
C ILE A 76 -1.99 -0.27 -1.68
N ALA A 77 -2.18 0.43 -0.57
CA ALA A 77 -1.82 -0.01 0.76
C ALA A 77 -2.96 -0.82 1.41
N LEU A 78 -2.61 -1.78 2.24
CA LEU A 78 -3.57 -2.61 2.96
C LEU A 78 -3.43 -2.40 4.46
N LYS A 79 -4.54 -2.25 5.17
CA LYS A 79 -4.56 -2.24 6.64
C LYS A 79 -4.02 -3.57 7.18
N ASP A 80 -3.28 -3.54 8.27
CA ASP A 80 -2.60 -4.72 8.82
C ASP A 80 -3.49 -5.74 9.54
N ILE A 81 -4.79 -5.70 9.30
CA ILE A 81 -5.74 -6.77 9.62
C ILE A 81 -6.10 -7.63 8.40
N ILE A 82 -5.74 -7.17 7.19
CA ILE A 82 -6.07 -7.86 5.94
C ILE A 82 -4.99 -8.89 5.65
N SER A 83 -5.30 -10.16 5.70
CA SER A 83 -4.36 -11.25 5.46
C SER A 83 -3.79 -11.24 4.05
N THR A 84 -2.48 -11.47 3.95
CA THR A 84 -1.77 -11.60 2.67
C THR A 84 -0.81 -12.78 2.72
N SER A 85 -0.70 -13.51 1.63
CA SER A 85 0.21 -14.66 1.49
C SER A 85 1.69 -14.23 1.42
N GLU A 86 1.97 -13.04 0.91
CA GLU A 86 3.33 -12.56 0.65
C GLU A 86 3.91 -11.69 1.77
N MET A 87 3.06 -11.11 2.62
CA MET A 87 3.47 -10.19 3.67
C MET A 87 2.92 -10.65 5.03
N PRO A 88 3.63 -10.41 6.14
CA PRO A 88 3.09 -10.71 7.46
C PRO A 88 1.84 -9.87 7.74
N THR A 89 0.93 -10.41 8.55
CA THR A 89 -0.21 -9.69 9.11
C THR A 89 -0.15 -9.85 10.62
N LYS A 90 0.03 -8.73 11.32
CA LYS A 90 0.28 -8.70 12.77
C LYS A 90 -0.93 -8.24 13.58
N TYR A 91 -1.97 -7.75 12.92
CA TYR A 91 -3.20 -7.24 13.55
C TYR A 91 -2.96 -6.11 14.56
N GLY A 92 -1.88 -5.33 14.41
CA GLY A 92 -1.47 -4.34 15.40
C GLY A 92 -1.06 -4.93 16.76
N ALA A 93 -1.00 -6.27 16.88
CA ALA A 93 -0.73 -6.95 18.15
C ALA A 93 0.74 -6.81 18.56
N ARG A 94 0.97 -6.62 19.86
CA ARG A 94 2.30 -6.56 20.47
C ARG A 94 2.96 -7.92 20.58
N ILE A 95 2.17 -8.99 20.55
CA ILE A 95 2.66 -10.37 20.58
C ILE A 95 3.15 -10.78 19.18
N LYS A 96 4.24 -11.53 19.12
CA LYS A 96 4.75 -12.11 17.87
C LYS A 96 3.82 -13.24 17.42
N LEU A 97 2.97 -12.96 16.46
CA LEU A 97 2.20 -14.00 15.79
C LEU A 97 3.18 -14.87 14.96
N LYS A 98 3.30 -16.14 15.32
CA LYS A 98 4.30 -17.06 14.78
C LYS A 98 4.05 -17.47 13.32
N LYS A 99 2.86 -17.26 12.76
CA LYS A 99 2.51 -17.81 11.45
C LYS A 99 2.07 -16.72 10.46
N LYS A 100 2.78 -16.64 9.35
CA LYS A 100 2.34 -15.91 8.15
C LYS A 100 1.15 -16.64 7.56
N SER A 101 0.12 -15.91 7.12
CA SER A 101 -0.97 -16.51 6.35
C SER A 101 -0.42 -17.06 5.03
N ASN A 102 -0.88 -18.24 4.64
CA ASN A 102 -0.57 -18.81 3.32
C ASN A 102 -1.57 -18.35 2.26
N LEU A 103 -2.62 -17.65 2.66
CA LEU A 103 -3.72 -17.23 1.78
C LEU A 103 -3.88 -15.73 1.81
N ASP A 104 -4.22 -15.18 0.66
CA ASP A 104 -4.70 -13.81 0.56
C ASP A 104 -6.17 -13.73 1.02
N ALA A 105 -6.53 -12.66 1.71
CA ALA A 105 -7.93 -12.34 1.93
C ALA A 105 -8.63 -12.09 0.58
N LYS A 106 -9.94 -12.35 0.48
CA LYS A 106 -10.69 -12.23 -0.78
C LYS A 106 -10.54 -10.87 -1.45
N ILE A 107 -10.53 -9.80 -0.67
CA ILE A 107 -10.30 -8.44 -1.20
C ILE A 107 -8.92 -8.30 -1.86
N VAL A 108 -7.87 -8.95 -1.34
CA VAL A 108 -6.52 -8.90 -1.90
C VAL A 108 -6.46 -9.64 -3.24
N GLU A 109 -7.10 -10.81 -3.33
CA GLU A 109 -7.24 -11.55 -4.60
C GLU A 109 -7.93 -10.67 -5.66
N LEU A 110 -9.04 -10.03 -5.30
CA LEU A 110 -9.79 -9.16 -6.21
C LEU A 110 -8.97 -7.95 -6.65
N LEU A 111 -8.25 -7.29 -5.74
CA LEU A 111 -7.36 -6.18 -6.06
C LEU A 111 -6.24 -6.61 -7.01
N LYS A 112 -5.59 -7.75 -6.75
CA LYS A 112 -4.56 -8.32 -7.63
C LYS A 112 -5.14 -8.68 -9.00
N LYS A 113 -6.33 -9.29 -9.06
CA LYS A 113 -7.04 -9.60 -10.31
C LYS A 113 -7.37 -8.33 -11.10
N ALA A 114 -7.75 -7.26 -10.42
CA ALA A 114 -7.96 -5.95 -11.03
C ALA A 114 -6.66 -5.25 -11.48
N GLY A 115 -5.48 -5.84 -11.20
CA GLY A 115 -4.19 -5.34 -11.62
C GLY A 115 -3.54 -4.33 -10.67
N ALA A 116 -4.05 -4.17 -9.45
CA ALA A 116 -3.44 -3.32 -8.44
C ALA A 116 -2.09 -3.87 -7.96
N ILE A 117 -1.20 -2.97 -7.55
CA ILE A 117 0.09 -3.30 -6.94
C ILE A 117 -0.04 -3.14 -5.42
N ILE A 118 0.19 -4.19 -4.65
CA ILE A 118 0.11 -4.11 -3.20
C ILE A 118 1.42 -3.54 -2.65
N MET A 119 1.36 -2.32 -2.10
CA MET A 119 2.53 -1.58 -1.61
C MET A 119 3.10 -2.14 -0.32
N GLY A 120 2.22 -2.52 0.61
CA GLY A 120 2.60 -2.90 1.96
C GLY A 120 1.40 -2.92 2.90
N LYS A 121 1.70 -3.00 4.20
CA LYS A 121 0.70 -3.02 5.28
C LYS A 121 0.81 -1.74 6.08
N THR A 122 -0.32 -1.05 6.23
CA THR A 122 -0.42 0.14 7.09
C THR A 122 -0.79 -0.26 8.51
N VAL A 123 -0.33 0.53 9.46
CA VAL A 123 -0.57 0.32 10.88
C VAL A 123 -2.07 0.29 11.19
N THR A 124 -2.46 -0.48 12.17
CA THR A 124 -3.78 -0.53 12.77
C THR A 124 -3.66 -0.49 14.29
N CYS A 125 -4.69 -0.04 14.99
CA CYS A 125 -4.82 -0.29 16.43
C CYS A 125 -4.79 -1.79 16.71
N GLU A 126 -4.38 -2.19 17.91
CA GLU A 126 -4.31 -3.60 18.29
C GLU A 126 -5.68 -4.28 18.09
N LEU A 127 -5.68 -5.40 17.34
CA LEU A 127 -6.87 -6.14 16.91
C LEU A 127 -7.97 -5.26 16.27
N ALA A 128 -7.57 -4.12 15.70
CA ALA A 128 -8.47 -3.10 15.14
C ALA A 128 -9.49 -2.56 16.16
N PHE A 129 -9.11 -2.51 17.45
CA PHE A 129 -9.98 -2.07 18.53
C PHE A 129 -9.61 -0.66 19.04
N LEU A 130 -9.55 -0.40 20.35
CA LEU A 130 -9.47 0.95 20.91
C LEU A 130 -8.06 1.46 21.25
N SER A 131 -7.10 0.56 21.49
CA SER A 131 -5.76 0.98 21.92
C SER A 131 -5.06 1.78 20.82
N PRO A 132 -4.58 3.00 21.12
CA PRO A 132 -3.84 3.80 20.13
C PRO A 132 -2.63 3.04 19.57
N SER A 133 -2.41 3.18 18.28
CA SER A 133 -1.24 2.62 17.61
C SER A 133 -0.01 3.52 17.75
N LYS A 134 1.11 3.07 17.17
CA LYS A 134 2.34 3.87 17.09
C LYS A 134 2.27 5.04 16.11
N THR A 135 1.29 5.06 15.21
CA THR A 135 1.16 6.08 14.16
C THR A 135 0.82 7.42 14.77
N LYS A 136 1.47 8.46 14.28
CA LYS A 136 1.27 9.84 14.74
C LYS A 136 0.50 10.64 13.71
N ASN A 137 -0.31 11.59 14.18
CA ASN A 137 -1.02 12.51 13.33
C ASN A 137 0.00 13.44 12.62
N PRO A 138 0.00 13.55 11.28
CA PRO A 138 0.95 14.39 10.56
C PRO A 138 0.78 15.90 10.81
N HIS A 139 -0.38 16.33 11.34
CA HIS A 139 -0.63 17.73 11.72
C HIS A 139 -0.19 18.05 13.14
N ASP A 140 -0.11 17.03 14.02
CA ASP A 140 0.34 17.17 15.40
C ASP A 140 0.90 15.84 15.89
N TYR A 141 2.22 15.72 15.93
CA TYR A 141 2.92 14.48 16.31
C TYR A 141 2.75 14.07 17.79
N SER A 142 2.16 14.92 18.62
CA SER A 142 1.79 14.56 19.99
C SER A 142 0.50 13.74 20.05
N ARG A 143 -0.25 13.67 18.95
CA ARG A 143 -1.56 13.04 18.85
C ARG A 143 -1.57 11.81 17.95
N THR A 144 -2.50 10.90 18.23
CA THR A 144 -2.85 9.81 17.32
C THR A 144 -3.69 10.34 16.15
N PRO A 145 -3.62 9.73 14.96
CA PRO A 145 -4.49 10.12 13.85
C PRO A 145 -5.95 9.64 14.02
N GLY A 146 -6.24 8.93 15.09
CA GLY A 146 -7.49 8.22 15.30
C GLY A 146 -7.34 6.72 15.04
N GLY A 147 -8.42 6.00 14.84
CA GLY A 147 -8.40 4.55 14.63
C GLY A 147 -9.71 4.06 14.01
N SER A 148 -9.74 2.76 13.78
CA SER A 148 -8.68 1.76 13.98
C SER A 148 -7.71 1.65 12.79
N SER A 149 -7.85 2.43 11.75
CA SER A 149 -6.96 2.48 10.57
C SER A 149 -5.94 3.61 10.72
N SER A 150 -5.22 3.58 11.81
CA SER A 150 -4.18 4.57 12.10
C SER A 150 -2.87 4.29 11.39
#